data_f6c4e53cf08448b46a3392fb7722c044
#
_entry.id   f6c4e53cf08448b46a3392fb7722c044
#
_cell.length_a   1.000
_cell.length_b   1.000
_cell.length_c   1.000
_cell.angle_alpha   90.00
_cell.angle_beta   90.00
_cell.angle_gamma   90.00
#
_symmetry.space_group_name_H-M   'P 1'
#
loop_
_entity.id
_entity.type
_entity.pdbx_description
1 polymer ?
#
loop_
_entity_poly.entity_id
_entity_poly.type
_entity_poly.pdbx_seq_one_letter_code
_entity_poly.pdbx_strand_id
1 'polypeptide(L)'
;FFRVGEGTSEVEGQITNNFDHEKIGFDEFQHGIIKRRVVAGRTEEHPDWRIGHPILFPNILRVGSNFQYRVPMDDTHTLHIWFTAYPQAPGETVEKQDKVPFYHVPLPVDEQGVAEWQLMDNNSGQDITAWVTQGAIADRSQEKLGESDKGIIIYRRMLRQQLAIIEDEGEPMNVFRNPESNVCIDLPWEGREDPWAYARRGLMRRTSAAGKYAPVLREMVAKLDGEEALKGPVH
;
A
#
# COMPACT_ATOMS: atom_id res chain seq x y z
N PHE A 1 0.04 -0.93 15.24
CA PHE A 1 0.86 0.27 15.03
C PHE A 1 1.62 0.54 16.31
N PHE A 2 2.92 0.25 16.32
CA PHE A 2 3.75 0.55 17.49
C PHE A 2 3.98 2.06 17.53
N ARG A 3 3.57 2.71 18.63
CA ARG A 3 3.98 4.05 18.97
C ARG A 3 5.49 4.03 19.18
N VAL A 4 6.24 4.55 18.26
CA VAL A 4 7.60 4.97 18.55
C VAL A 4 7.47 6.21 19.42
N GLY A 5 8.07 6.18 20.63
CA GLY A 5 7.77 7.09 21.73
C GLY A 5 7.83 8.57 21.36
N GLU A 6 7.10 9.37 22.11
CA GLU A 6 7.19 10.83 22.12
C GLU A 6 8.67 11.24 22.28
N GLY A 7 9.19 11.97 21.33
CA GLY A 7 10.55 12.51 21.42
C GLY A 7 11.59 11.86 20.53
N THR A 8 11.22 11.04 19.57
CA THR A 8 12.15 10.70 18.50
C THR A 8 12.39 11.98 17.70
N SER A 9 13.60 12.53 17.91
CA SER A 9 14.22 13.47 17.01
C SER A 9 13.85 13.11 15.57
N GLU A 10 13.54 14.11 14.76
CA GLU A 10 13.47 13.97 13.33
C GLU A 10 14.72 13.23 12.85
N VAL A 11 14.62 11.94 12.72
CA VAL A 11 15.55 11.18 11.92
C VAL A 11 15.16 11.57 10.50
N GLU A 12 15.97 12.42 9.92
CA GLU A 12 15.81 12.91 8.56
C GLU A 12 15.54 11.72 7.65
N GLY A 13 14.31 11.64 7.11
CA GLY A 13 13.87 10.58 6.22
C GLY A 13 12.92 9.53 6.81
N GLN A 14 12.70 9.43 8.11
CA GLN A 14 11.64 8.62 8.69
C GLN A 14 10.39 9.49 8.90
N ILE A 15 9.45 9.38 7.96
CA ILE A 15 8.08 9.83 8.23
C ILE A 15 7.46 8.77 9.12
N THR A 16 7.58 8.93 10.41
CA THR A 16 6.71 8.25 11.35
C THR A 16 5.32 8.82 11.11
N ASN A 17 4.41 8.01 10.57
CA ASN A 17 2.99 8.37 10.44
C ASN A 17 2.33 8.34 11.84
N ASN A 18 2.92 9.05 12.79
CA ASN A 18 2.50 9.13 14.17
C ASN A 18 1.45 10.24 14.37
N PHE A 19 0.58 10.42 13.37
CA PHE A 19 -0.52 11.36 13.51
C PHE A 19 -1.74 10.65 14.06
N ASP A 20 -2.29 11.21 15.14
CA ASP A 20 -3.59 10.79 15.63
C ASP A 20 -4.64 11.03 14.52
N HIS A 21 -5.44 10.00 14.24
CA HIS A 21 -6.53 10.12 13.30
C HIS A 21 -7.74 10.73 14.02
N GLU A 22 -8.13 11.93 13.63
CA GLU A 22 -9.28 12.64 14.15
C GLU A 22 -10.58 12.21 13.47
N LYS A 23 -10.49 11.86 12.18
CA LYS A 23 -11.63 11.42 11.39
C LYS A 23 -11.22 10.42 10.33
N ILE A 24 -12.02 9.37 10.18
CA ILE A 24 -11.88 8.37 9.12
C ILE A 24 -13.21 8.26 8.38
N GLY A 25 -13.17 8.24 7.05
CA GLY A 25 -14.33 8.12 6.20
C GLY A 25 -14.10 7.15 5.05
N PHE A 26 -15.20 6.65 4.51
CA PHE A 26 -15.20 5.75 3.36
C PHE A 26 -16.39 6.07 2.46
N ASP A 27 -16.13 6.22 1.17
CA ASP A 27 -17.14 6.42 0.15
C ASP A 27 -17.02 5.35 -0.93
N GLU A 28 -18.15 4.90 -1.45
CA GLU A 28 -18.16 4.06 -2.64
C GLU A 28 -18.01 4.94 -3.89
N PHE A 29 -17.29 4.44 -4.88
CA PHE A 29 -17.20 5.05 -6.20
C PHE A 29 -17.28 3.97 -7.27
N GLN A 30 -17.32 4.38 -8.54
CA GLN A 30 -17.53 3.49 -9.68
C GLN A 30 -16.67 2.21 -9.68
N HIS A 31 -15.44 2.28 -9.15
CA HIS A 31 -14.48 1.19 -9.19
C HIS A 31 -14.13 0.60 -7.82
N GLY A 32 -14.81 0.99 -6.75
CA GLY A 32 -14.53 0.46 -5.43
C GLY A 32 -14.83 1.39 -4.28
N ILE A 33 -13.84 1.62 -3.41
CA ILE A 33 -13.97 2.38 -2.16
C ILE A 33 -12.86 3.41 -2.08
N ILE A 34 -13.19 4.62 -1.65
CA ILE A 34 -12.21 5.65 -1.30
C ILE A 34 -12.12 5.75 0.22
N LYS A 35 -10.96 5.47 0.77
CA LYS A 35 -10.64 5.73 2.18
C LYS A 35 -10.21 7.18 2.35
N ARG A 36 -10.79 7.85 3.34
CA ARG A 36 -10.47 9.24 3.70
C ARG A 36 -10.01 9.34 5.14
N ARG A 37 -9.16 10.31 5.45
CA ARG A 37 -8.73 10.58 6.82
C ARG A 37 -8.43 12.04 7.05
N VAL A 38 -8.73 12.50 8.24
CA VAL A 38 -8.20 13.74 8.82
C VAL A 38 -7.26 13.33 9.94
N VAL A 39 -6.03 13.80 9.90
CA VAL A 39 -5.04 13.59 10.96
C VAL A 39 -4.86 14.88 11.74
N ALA A 40 -4.35 14.79 12.96
CA ALA A 40 -4.12 15.94 13.83
C ALA A 40 -3.37 17.07 13.10
N GLY A 41 -3.85 18.28 13.24
CA GLY A 41 -3.30 19.47 12.58
C GLY A 41 -3.71 19.67 11.12
N ARG A 42 -4.60 18.82 10.57
CA ARG A 42 -5.16 18.96 9.23
C ARG A 42 -6.68 19.10 9.28
N THR A 43 -7.26 19.54 8.17
CA THR A 43 -8.71 19.71 8.01
C THR A 43 -9.24 18.84 6.88
N GLU A 44 -10.55 18.87 6.66
CA GLU A 44 -11.20 18.19 5.54
C GLU A 44 -10.80 18.75 4.16
N GLU A 45 -10.20 19.92 4.12
CA GLU A 45 -9.64 20.49 2.88
C GLU A 45 -8.34 19.84 2.44
N HIS A 46 -7.70 19.05 3.34
CA HIS A 46 -6.47 18.35 3.01
C HIS A 46 -6.74 17.24 1.98
N PRO A 47 -5.83 16.98 1.01
CA PRO A 47 -5.99 15.94 0.00
C PRO A 47 -6.30 14.56 0.55
N ASP A 48 -5.78 14.18 1.71
CA ASP A 48 -6.07 12.89 2.36
C ASP A 48 -7.56 12.71 2.67
N TRP A 49 -8.32 13.81 2.86
CA TRP A 49 -9.77 13.78 3.03
C TRP A 49 -10.50 14.07 1.73
N ARG A 50 -10.17 15.18 1.08
CA ARG A 50 -10.90 15.65 -0.11
C ARG A 50 -10.82 14.66 -1.27
N ILE A 51 -9.67 14.03 -1.49
CA ILE A 51 -9.44 13.05 -2.56
C ILE A 51 -9.44 11.64 -1.99
N GLY A 52 -8.63 11.37 -0.96
CA GLY A 52 -8.51 10.08 -0.30
C GLY A 52 -7.66 9.06 -1.07
N HIS A 53 -7.71 7.81 -0.60
CA HIS A 53 -6.96 6.69 -1.15
C HIS A 53 -7.91 5.66 -1.75
N PRO A 54 -7.88 5.43 -3.07
CA PRO A 54 -8.77 4.48 -3.71
C PRO A 54 -8.35 3.03 -3.48
N ILE A 55 -9.35 2.21 -3.20
CA ILE A 55 -9.26 0.74 -3.20
C ILE A 55 -10.10 0.28 -4.39
N LEU A 56 -9.45 -0.22 -5.43
CA LEU A 56 -10.13 -0.79 -6.57
C LEU A 56 -10.61 -2.19 -6.20
N PHE A 57 -11.90 -2.36 -6.29
CA PHE A 57 -12.51 -3.65 -6.02
C PHE A 57 -12.10 -4.69 -7.08
N PRO A 58 -11.80 -5.95 -6.73
CA PRO A 58 -11.89 -6.48 -5.37
C PRO A 58 -10.60 -6.36 -4.55
N ASN A 59 -9.42 -6.18 -5.15
CA ASN A 59 -8.18 -6.56 -4.47
C ASN A 59 -6.97 -5.67 -4.75
N ILE A 60 -7.18 -4.44 -5.24
CA ILE A 60 -6.09 -3.52 -5.53
C ILE A 60 -6.20 -2.29 -4.65
N LEU A 61 -5.19 -2.05 -3.81
CA LEU A 61 -5.05 -0.81 -3.06
C LEU A 61 -4.03 0.09 -3.75
N ARG A 62 -4.40 1.36 -3.95
CA ARG A 62 -3.47 2.39 -4.40
C ARG A 62 -3.12 3.32 -3.25
N VAL A 63 -1.82 3.57 -3.06
CA VAL A 63 -1.30 4.58 -2.13
C VAL A 63 -0.17 5.33 -2.84
N GLY A 64 -0.42 6.57 -3.23
CA GLY A 64 0.51 7.34 -4.05
C GLY A 64 0.83 6.62 -5.37
N SER A 65 2.10 6.40 -5.65
CA SER A 65 2.59 5.66 -6.82
C SER A 65 2.66 4.14 -6.62
N ASN A 66 2.15 3.64 -5.49
CA ASN A 66 2.15 2.22 -5.17
C ASN A 66 0.81 1.58 -5.46
N PHE A 67 0.87 0.40 -6.05
CA PHE A 67 -0.24 -0.51 -6.18
C PHE A 67 0.05 -1.78 -5.41
N GLN A 68 -0.88 -2.18 -4.56
CA GLN A 68 -0.81 -3.41 -3.80
C GLN A 68 -1.90 -4.35 -4.31
N TYR A 69 -1.49 -5.44 -4.93
CA TYR A 69 -2.38 -6.49 -5.41
C TYR A 69 -2.43 -7.60 -4.38
N ARG A 70 -3.62 -8.02 -4.01
CA ARG A 70 -3.87 -9.14 -3.09
C ARG A 70 -4.62 -10.22 -3.84
N VAL A 71 -3.87 -11.16 -4.42
CA VAL A 71 -4.41 -12.21 -5.29
C VAL A 71 -4.68 -13.46 -4.47
N PRO A 72 -5.94 -13.85 -4.23
CA PRO A 72 -6.26 -15.12 -3.60
C PRO A 72 -5.71 -16.27 -4.45
N MET A 73 -4.93 -17.16 -3.85
CA MET A 73 -4.41 -18.35 -4.51
C MET A 73 -5.22 -19.59 -4.15
N ASP A 74 -5.58 -19.70 -2.88
CA ASP A 74 -6.45 -20.74 -2.31
C ASP A 74 -7.10 -20.20 -1.02
N ASP A 75 -7.74 -21.07 -0.24
CA ASP A 75 -8.46 -20.68 0.98
C ASP A 75 -7.56 -20.14 2.09
N THR A 76 -6.27 -20.41 2.02
CA THR A 76 -5.28 -20.08 3.07
C THR A 76 -4.11 -19.24 2.59
N HIS A 77 -3.95 -19.06 1.28
CA HIS A 77 -2.82 -18.33 0.71
C HIS A 77 -3.27 -17.17 -0.17
N THR A 78 -2.59 -16.03 -0.01
CA THR A 78 -2.75 -14.84 -0.83
C THR A 78 -1.38 -14.41 -1.35
N LEU A 79 -1.24 -14.28 -2.68
CA LEU A 79 -0.07 -13.64 -3.26
C LEU A 79 -0.22 -12.13 -3.12
N HIS A 80 0.70 -11.49 -2.40
CA HIS A 80 0.75 -10.05 -2.26
C HIS A 80 1.88 -9.48 -3.12
N ILE A 81 1.51 -8.61 -4.07
CA ILE A 81 2.45 -7.94 -4.95
C ILE A 81 2.41 -6.45 -4.65
N TRP A 82 3.57 -5.86 -4.29
CA TRP A 82 3.76 -4.42 -4.31
C TRP A 82 4.39 -4.00 -5.63
N PHE A 83 3.65 -3.22 -6.39
CA PHE A 83 4.14 -2.58 -7.59
C PHE A 83 4.30 -1.08 -7.33
N THR A 84 5.47 -0.53 -7.65
CA THR A 84 5.74 0.91 -7.47
C THR A 84 6.14 1.51 -8.81
N ALA A 85 5.41 2.52 -9.25
CA ALA A 85 5.78 3.34 -10.39
C ALA A 85 6.58 4.57 -9.92
N TYR A 86 7.69 4.81 -10.57
CA TYR A 86 8.52 6.01 -10.36
C TYR A 86 8.36 6.93 -11.56
N PRO A 87 7.63 8.05 -11.42
CA PRO A 87 7.51 9.02 -12.50
C PRO A 87 8.87 9.65 -12.78
N GLN A 88 9.05 10.07 -14.01
CA GLN A 88 10.22 10.85 -14.42
C GLN A 88 10.23 12.23 -13.75
N ALA A 89 11.42 12.71 -13.40
CA ALA A 89 11.57 14.12 -13.09
C ALA A 89 11.35 14.96 -14.35
N PRO A 90 10.84 16.18 -14.21
CA PRO A 90 10.70 17.09 -15.34
C PRO A 90 12.04 17.28 -16.07
N GLY A 91 12.05 17.00 -17.38
CA GLY A 91 13.25 17.12 -18.22
C GLY A 91 14.17 15.90 -18.25
N GLU A 92 13.91 14.86 -17.48
CA GLU A 92 14.64 13.60 -17.55
C GLU A 92 14.08 12.66 -18.61
N THR A 93 14.96 11.88 -19.25
CA THR A 93 14.58 10.79 -20.12
C THR A 93 14.84 9.47 -19.40
N VAL A 94 13.81 8.67 -19.20
CA VAL A 94 13.98 7.33 -18.61
C VAL A 94 14.29 6.34 -19.72
N GLU A 95 15.37 5.61 -19.56
CA GLU A 95 15.66 4.48 -20.44
C GLU A 95 14.56 3.42 -20.29
N LYS A 96 14.15 2.84 -21.40
CA LYS A 96 13.21 1.73 -21.39
C LYS A 96 13.83 0.56 -20.62
N GLN A 97 13.13 0.11 -19.61
CA GLN A 97 13.54 -1.08 -18.87
C GLN A 97 13.19 -2.33 -19.66
N ASP A 98 14.17 -3.20 -19.89
CA ASP A 98 13.93 -4.51 -20.51
C ASP A 98 13.23 -5.47 -19.53
N LYS A 99 13.45 -5.29 -18.23
CA LYS A 99 12.83 -6.08 -17.16
C LYS A 99 12.48 -5.18 -15.98
N VAL A 100 11.30 -5.42 -15.41
CA VAL A 100 10.92 -4.81 -14.14
C VAL A 100 11.65 -5.60 -13.03
N PRO A 101 12.53 -4.95 -12.24
CA PRO A 101 13.20 -5.62 -11.14
C PRO A 101 12.18 -6.02 -10.07
N PHE A 102 12.35 -7.19 -9.49
CA PHE A 102 11.52 -7.68 -8.39
C PHE A 102 12.36 -8.45 -7.36
N TYR A 103 11.85 -8.58 -6.16
CA TYR A 103 12.42 -9.41 -5.11
C TYR A 103 11.32 -9.99 -4.24
N HIS A 104 11.61 -11.13 -3.62
CA HIS A 104 10.72 -11.74 -2.67
C HIS A 104 10.96 -11.18 -1.28
N VAL A 105 9.90 -10.70 -0.64
CA VAL A 105 9.95 -10.28 0.76
C VAL A 105 9.77 -11.54 1.61
N PRO A 106 10.70 -11.85 2.53
CA PRO A 106 10.55 -13.00 3.41
C PRO A 106 9.35 -12.81 4.35
N LEU A 107 8.68 -13.89 4.70
CA LEU A 107 7.68 -13.85 5.76
C LEU A 107 8.37 -13.56 7.08
N PRO A 108 7.86 -12.61 7.89
CA PRO A 108 8.49 -12.22 9.14
C PRO A 108 8.08 -13.13 10.32
N VAL A 109 8.03 -14.41 10.06
CA VAL A 109 7.75 -15.47 11.05
C VAL A 109 8.65 -16.66 10.77
N ASP A 110 9.08 -17.33 11.83
CA ASP A 110 9.83 -18.58 11.73
C ASP A 110 8.93 -19.77 11.36
N GLU A 111 9.53 -20.96 11.29
CA GLU A 111 8.81 -22.20 10.96
C GLU A 111 7.71 -22.56 11.99
N GLN A 112 7.79 -22.01 13.19
CA GLN A 112 6.80 -22.18 14.26
C GLN A 112 5.73 -21.09 14.25
N GLY A 113 5.81 -20.11 13.33
CA GLY A 113 4.89 -18.98 13.23
C GLY A 113 5.16 -17.87 14.25
N VAL A 114 6.34 -17.87 14.90
CA VAL A 114 6.76 -16.83 15.83
C VAL A 114 7.36 -15.66 15.07
N ALA A 115 6.98 -14.45 15.44
CA ALA A 115 7.42 -13.23 14.77
C ALA A 115 8.94 -13.03 14.87
N GLU A 116 9.56 -12.80 13.71
CA GLU A 116 10.98 -12.44 13.59
C GLU A 116 11.13 -10.92 13.57
N TRP A 117 11.37 -10.34 14.73
CA TRP A 117 11.39 -8.88 14.96
C TRP A 117 12.38 -8.13 14.06
N GLN A 118 13.50 -8.75 13.67
CA GLN A 118 14.50 -8.17 12.78
C GLN A 118 13.97 -7.98 11.34
N LEU A 119 12.86 -8.62 10.97
CA LEU A 119 12.19 -8.45 9.68
C LEU A 119 11.09 -7.40 9.72
N MET A 120 10.81 -6.84 10.90
CA MET A 120 9.76 -5.83 11.14
C MET A 120 10.31 -4.41 11.20
N ASP A 121 11.49 -4.17 10.69
CA ASP A 121 12.17 -2.88 10.70
C ASP A 121 11.61 -1.85 9.70
N ASN A 122 10.54 -2.21 9.01
CA ASN A 122 9.87 -1.37 8.04
C ASN A 122 8.35 -1.60 8.03
N ASN A 123 7.58 -0.66 7.47
CA ASN A 123 6.11 -0.75 7.45
C ASN A 123 5.61 -2.02 6.78
N SER A 124 6.25 -2.44 5.68
CA SER A 124 5.83 -3.64 4.95
C SER A 124 6.01 -4.91 5.77
N GLY A 125 7.13 -5.05 6.49
CA GLY A 125 7.36 -6.17 7.40
C GLY A 125 6.35 -6.19 8.55
N GLN A 126 6.03 -5.02 9.12
CA GLN A 126 5.03 -4.90 10.18
C GLN A 126 3.63 -5.27 9.69
N ASP A 127 3.23 -4.80 8.51
CA ASP A 127 1.94 -5.14 7.89
C ASP A 127 1.84 -6.64 7.63
N ILE A 128 2.87 -7.25 7.04
CA ILE A 128 2.89 -8.70 6.75
C ILE A 128 2.82 -9.51 8.05
N THR A 129 3.56 -9.10 9.09
CA THR A 129 3.49 -9.76 10.40
C THR A 129 2.07 -9.74 10.94
N ALA A 130 1.41 -8.58 10.90
CA ALA A 130 0.03 -8.44 11.37
C ALA A 130 -0.96 -9.33 10.59
N TRP A 131 -0.69 -9.61 9.32
CA TRP A 131 -1.53 -10.52 8.52
C TRP A 131 -1.26 -11.99 8.83
N VAL A 132 -0.01 -12.42 8.80
CA VAL A 132 0.33 -13.85 8.95
C VAL A 132 0.12 -14.37 10.37
N THR A 133 0.28 -13.54 11.39
CA THR A 133 0.07 -13.93 12.79
C THR A 133 -1.41 -14.08 13.18
N GLN A 134 -2.35 -13.73 12.29
CA GLN A 134 -3.78 -14.04 12.48
C GLN A 134 -4.12 -15.51 12.19
N GLY A 135 -3.15 -16.30 11.74
CA GLY A 135 -3.34 -17.68 11.30
C GLY A 135 -3.82 -17.77 9.84
N ALA A 136 -3.91 -19.00 9.35
CA ALA A 136 -4.27 -19.29 7.95
C ALA A 136 -5.66 -18.74 7.58
N ILE A 137 -6.61 -18.84 8.51
CA ILE A 137 -7.97 -18.29 8.39
C ILE A 137 -8.29 -17.53 9.68
N ALA A 138 -8.47 -16.23 9.58
CA ALA A 138 -8.83 -15.39 10.73
C ALA A 138 -10.24 -15.76 11.24
N ASP A 139 -10.36 -15.99 12.55
CA ASP A 139 -11.65 -16.24 13.21
C ASP A 139 -12.49 -14.97 13.29
N ARG A 140 -13.36 -14.77 12.33
CA ARG A 140 -14.24 -13.60 12.27
C ARG A 140 -15.33 -13.56 13.34
N SER A 141 -15.57 -14.65 14.04
CA SER A 141 -16.51 -14.65 15.17
C SER A 141 -16.00 -13.81 16.35
N GLN A 142 -14.68 -13.61 16.41
CA GLN A 142 -14.01 -12.78 17.41
C GLN A 142 -13.91 -11.30 17.00
N GLU A 143 -14.30 -10.96 15.78
CA GLU A 143 -14.17 -9.59 15.26
C GLU A 143 -15.07 -8.61 15.99
N LYS A 144 -14.50 -7.45 16.34
CA LYS A 144 -15.24 -6.32 16.93
C LYS A 144 -14.95 -5.09 16.10
N LEU A 145 -15.81 -4.86 15.10
CA LEU A 145 -15.67 -3.73 14.20
C LEU A 145 -16.14 -2.43 14.85
N GLY A 146 -15.31 -1.41 14.80
CA GLY A 146 -15.61 -0.06 15.28
C GLY A 146 -16.00 0.89 14.13
N GLU A 147 -16.16 2.15 14.45
CA GLU A 147 -16.49 3.23 13.51
C GLU A 147 -15.45 3.36 12.40
N SER A 148 -14.17 3.17 12.72
CA SER A 148 -13.04 3.21 11.77
C SER A 148 -13.01 2.03 10.80
N ASP A 149 -13.81 0.98 11.04
CA ASP A 149 -13.87 -0.24 10.22
C ASP A 149 -15.04 -0.25 9.23
N LYS A 150 -15.73 0.86 9.07
CA LYS A 150 -16.82 1.02 8.09
C LYS A 150 -16.41 0.56 6.69
N GLY A 151 -15.16 0.81 6.30
CA GLY A 151 -14.62 0.36 5.02
C GLY A 151 -14.66 -1.15 4.84
N ILE A 152 -14.41 -1.92 5.90
CA ILE A 152 -14.49 -3.39 5.88
C ILE A 152 -15.94 -3.84 5.71
N ILE A 153 -16.89 -3.18 6.36
CA ILE A 153 -18.32 -3.48 6.23
C ILE A 153 -18.79 -3.22 4.79
N ILE A 154 -18.41 -2.07 4.21
CA ILE A 154 -18.70 -1.71 2.82
C ILE A 154 -18.11 -2.75 1.87
N TYR A 155 -16.83 -3.06 2.03
CA TYR A 155 -16.13 -4.03 1.19
C TYR A 155 -16.81 -5.41 1.20
N ARG A 156 -17.18 -5.92 2.36
CA ARG A 156 -17.88 -7.21 2.50
C ARG A 156 -19.30 -7.19 1.88
N ARG A 157 -19.98 -6.06 1.96
CA ARG A 157 -21.26 -5.86 1.27
C ARG A 157 -21.06 -5.92 -0.24
N MET A 158 -20.08 -5.19 -0.77
CA MET A 158 -19.74 -5.21 -2.19
C MET A 158 -19.38 -6.62 -2.66
N LEU A 159 -18.59 -7.38 -1.90
CA LEU A 159 -18.29 -8.79 -2.25
C LEU A 159 -19.56 -9.61 -2.43
N ARG A 160 -20.50 -9.54 -1.48
CA ARG A 160 -21.77 -10.27 -1.58
C ARG A 160 -22.60 -9.83 -2.78
N GLN A 161 -22.64 -8.53 -3.06
CA GLN A 161 -23.34 -8.00 -4.23
C GLN A 161 -22.72 -8.51 -5.54
N GLN A 162 -21.39 -8.51 -5.63
CA GLN A 162 -20.71 -8.98 -6.84
C GLN A 162 -20.82 -10.50 -7.03
N LEU A 163 -20.86 -11.28 -5.95
CA LEU A 163 -21.15 -12.72 -6.03
C LEU A 163 -22.57 -12.96 -6.58
N ALA A 164 -23.57 -12.24 -6.09
CA ALA A 164 -24.93 -12.36 -6.61
C ALA A 164 -25.02 -11.99 -8.11
N ILE A 165 -24.30 -10.95 -8.56
CA ILE A 165 -24.23 -10.60 -9.97
C ILE A 165 -23.67 -11.74 -10.81
N ILE A 166 -22.61 -12.41 -10.32
CA ILE A 166 -22.01 -13.56 -11.02
C ILE A 166 -22.95 -14.76 -11.03
N GLU A 167 -23.67 -15.02 -9.93
CA GLU A 167 -24.67 -16.08 -9.83
C GLU A 167 -25.83 -15.87 -10.83
N ASP A 168 -26.16 -14.61 -11.10
CA ASP A 168 -27.15 -14.21 -12.12
C ASP A 168 -26.54 -14.05 -13.54
N GLU A 169 -25.36 -14.61 -13.78
CA GLU A 169 -24.63 -14.57 -15.07
C GLU A 169 -24.26 -13.13 -15.53
N GLY A 170 -24.25 -12.17 -14.61
CA GLY A 170 -23.83 -10.79 -14.87
C GLY A 170 -22.30 -10.59 -14.81
N GLU A 171 -21.85 -9.44 -15.31
CA GLU A 171 -20.44 -9.08 -15.27
C GLU A 171 -20.09 -8.37 -13.95
N PRO A 172 -19.13 -8.89 -13.17
CA PRO A 172 -18.71 -8.24 -11.93
C PRO A 172 -17.94 -6.94 -12.18
N MET A 173 -17.92 -6.10 -11.17
CA MET A 173 -17.22 -4.82 -11.20
C MET A 173 -15.75 -4.97 -11.63
N ASN A 174 -15.28 -4.05 -12.48
CA ASN A 174 -13.91 -3.97 -12.99
C ASN A 174 -13.45 -5.17 -13.85
N VAL A 175 -14.36 -5.96 -14.36
CA VAL A 175 -14.06 -6.96 -15.39
C VAL A 175 -14.42 -6.38 -16.77
N PHE A 176 -13.40 -6.25 -17.61
CA PHE A 176 -13.53 -5.66 -18.96
C PHE A 176 -13.18 -6.74 -20.01
N ARG A 177 -14.18 -7.45 -20.52
CA ARG A 177 -13.96 -8.54 -21.50
C ARG A 177 -13.84 -8.01 -22.92
N ASN A 178 -14.48 -6.88 -23.20
CA ASN A 178 -14.37 -6.23 -24.50
C ASN A 178 -13.09 -5.37 -24.51
N PRO A 179 -12.15 -5.60 -25.44
CA PRO A 179 -10.94 -4.78 -25.58
C PRO A 179 -11.21 -3.29 -25.75
N GLU A 180 -12.32 -2.92 -26.39
CA GLU A 180 -12.71 -1.51 -26.60
C GLU A 180 -13.10 -0.82 -25.28
N SER A 181 -13.61 -1.55 -24.30
CA SER A 181 -13.94 -1.03 -22.97
C SER A 181 -12.80 -1.12 -21.98
N ASN A 182 -11.71 -1.84 -22.32
CA ASN A 182 -10.52 -1.98 -21.48
C ASN A 182 -9.60 -0.78 -21.64
N VAL A 183 -10.08 0.37 -21.22
CA VAL A 183 -9.36 1.64 -21.24
C VAL A 183 -8.71 1.92 -19.89
N CYS A 184 -7.79 2.90 -19.86
CA CYS A 184 -7.19 3.35 -18.62
C CYS A 184 -8.25 3.88 -17.66
N ILE A 185 -8.24 3.40 -16.42
CA ILE A 185 -9.11 3.92 -15.36
C ILE A 185 -8.40 5.08 -14.69
N ASP A 186 -9.01 6.26 -14.77
CA ASP A 186 -8.54 7.42 -14.03
C ASP A 186 -8.93 7.30 -12.56
N LEU A 187 -7.91 7.15 -11.72
CA LEU A 187 -8.11 7.05 -10.28
C LEU A 187 -7.92 8.41 -9.60
N PRO A 188 -8.71 8.70 -8.57
CA PRO A 188 -8.44 9.84 -7.72
C PRO A 188 -7.00 9.79 -7.21
N TRP A 189 -6.31 10.89 -7.36
CA TRP A 189 -4.95 11.05 -6.86
C TRP A 189 -4.93 12.13 -5.78
N GLU A 190 -4.37 11.82 -4.62
CA GLU A 190 -4.26 12.75 -3.49
C GLU A 190 -3.42 14.02 -3.77
N GLY A 191 -3.06 14.25 -5.04
CA GLY A 191 -2.53 15.51 -5.59
C GLY A 191 -1.43 16.13 -4.74
N ARG A 192 -0.24 15.52 -4.73
CA ARG A 192 0.91 16.18 -4.11
C ARG A 192 1.54 17.11 -5.14
N GLU A 193 1.97 18.26 -4.68
CA GLU A 193 2.58 19.31 -5.53
C GLU A 193 3.75 18.77 -6.36
N ASP A 194 4.46 17.77 -5.83
CA ASP A 194 5.56 17.08 -6.51
C ASP A 194 5.41 15.55 -6.41
N PRO A 195 4.73 14.91 -7.37
CA PRO A 195 4.55 13.46 -7.40
C PRO A 195 5.87 12.70 -7.50
N TRP A 196 6.85 13.27 -8.19
CA TRP A 196 8.16 12.67 -8.38
C TRP A 196 8.96 12.63 -7.08
N ALA A 197 9.08 13.77 -6.40
CA ALA A 197 9.76 13.85 -5.11
C ALA A 197 9.09 12.94 -4.07
N TYR A 198 7.77 12.81 -4.11
CA TYR A 198 7.05 11.88 -3.23
C TYR A 198 7.40 10.41 -3.52
N ALA A 199 7.36 10.01 -4.79
CA ALA A 199 7.70 8.64 -5.19
C ALA A 199 9.16 8.31 -4.85
N ARG A 200 10.07 9.26 -5.10
CA ARG A 200 11.50 9.13 -4.79
C ARG A 200 11.76 8.98 -3.29
N ARG A 201 11.16 9.80 -2.45
CA ARG A 201 11.24 9.64 -0.98
C ARG A 201 10.72 8.28 -0.53
N GLY A 202 9.66 7.76 -1.17
CA GLY A 202 9.15 6.43 -0.91
C GLY A 202 10.15 5.32 -1.26
N LEU A 203 10.89 5.47 -2.35
CA LEU A 203 11.96 4.56 -2.75
C LEU A 203 13.11 4.59 -1.73
N MET A 204 13.59 5.77 -1.39
CA MET A 204 14.69 5.96 -0.44
C MET A 204 14.39 5.33 0.92
N ARG A 205 13.19 5.56 1.46
CA ARG A 205 12.75 4.95 2.73
C ARG A 205 12.72 3.42 2.68
N ARG A 206 12.25 2.85 1.57
CA ARG A 206 12.22 1.40 1.42
C ARG A 206 13.60 0.82 1.27
N THR A 207 14.50 1.54 0.63
CA THR A 207 15.88 1.11 0.46
C THR A 207 16.61 1.13 1.79
N SER A 208 16.43 2.17 2.62
CA SER A 208 17.05 2.23 3.94
C SER A 208 16.49 1.17 4.90
N ALA A 209 15.18 0.99 4.94
CA ALA A 209 14.52 0.06 5.84
C ALA A 209 14.57 -1.41 5.37
N ALA A 210 14.58 -1.65 4.05
CA ALA A 210 14.55 -2.98 3.46
C ALA A 210 15.78 -3.31 2.61
N GLY A 211 16.83 -2.52 2.69
CA GLY A 211 18.02 -2.66 1.84
C GLY A 211 18.72 -4.03 1.94
N LYS A 212 18.59 -4.69 3.09
CA LYS A 212 19.08 -6.07 3.28
C LYS A 212 18.29 -7.11 2.47
N TYR A 213 17.01 -6.81 2.13
CA TYR A 213 16.14 -7.70 1.35
C TYR A 213 16.00 -7.29 -0.11
N ALA A 214 16.41 -6.08 -0.45
CA ALA A 214 16.15 -5.48 -1.74
C ALA A 214 17.41 -4.89 -2.39
N PRO A 215 18.42 -5.72 -2.70
CA PRO A 215 19.63 -5.23 -3.36
C PRO A 215 19.29 -4.46 -4.65
N VAL A 216 18.27 -4.89 -5.39
CA VAL A 216 17.80 -4.22 -6.60
C VAL A 216 17.31 -2.78 -6.35
N LEU A 217 16.69 -2.51 -5.20
CA LEU A 217 16.31 -1.14 -4.85
C LEU A 217 17.53 -0.26 -4.58
N ARG A 218 18.58 -0.81 -3.97
CA ARG A 218 19.85 -0.11 -3.76
C ARG A 218 20.51 0.25 -5.09
N GLU A 219 20.55 -0.68 -6.03
CA GLU A 219 21.07 -0.42 -7.38
C GLU A 219 20.26 0.67 -8.10
N MET A 220 18.93 0.66 -7.97
CA MET A 220 18.07 1.70 -8.54
C MET A 220 18.37 3.08 -7.92
N VAL A 221 18.50 3.14 -6.60
CA VAL A 221 18.84 4.41 -5.92
C VAL A 221 20.23 4.88 -6.34
N ALA A 222 21.21 3.99 -6.42
CA ALA A 222 22.56 4.35 -6.87
C ALA A 222 22.56 4.93 -8.30
N LYS A 223 21.72 4.40 -9.19
CA LYS A 223 21.58 4.92 -10.56
C LYS A 223 20.90 6.29 -10.63
N LEU A 224 19.89 6.52 -9.77
CA LEU A 224 19.10 7.75 -9.79
C LEU A 224 19.75 8.89 -9.00
N ASP A 225 20.38 8.59 -7.88
CA ASP A 225 20.84 9.56 -6.89
C ASP A 225 22.35 9.50 -6.62
N GLY A 226 23.06 8.54 -7.25
CA GLY A 226 24.46 8.24 -6.96
C GLY A 226 24.63 7.41 -5.68
N GLU A 227 25.82 6.84 -5.52
CA GLU A 227 26.15 5.97 -4.37
C GLU A 227 26.10 6.69 -3.01
N GLU A 228 26.30 8.01 -2.99
CA GLU A 228 26.22 8.81 -1.76
C GLU A 228 24.82 8.72 -1.12
N ALA A 229 23.77 8.62 -1.92
CA ALA A 229 22.40 8.47 -1.41
C ALA A 229 22.15 7.16 -0.64
N LEU A 230 23.01 6.16 -0.86
CA LEU A 230 22.95 4.88 -0.13
C LEU A 230 23.64 4.94 1.23
N LYS A 231 24.39 6.00 1.50
CA LYS A 231 25.12 6.21 2.76
C LYS A 231 24.28 6.91 3.83
N GLY A 232 22.97 7.06 3.60
CA GLY A 232 22.04 7.54 4.62
C GLY A 232 22.21 6.77 5.94
N PRO A 233 21.78 7.33 7.06
CA PRO A 233 22.14 6.80 8.39
C PRO A 233 21.76 5.33 8.48
N VAL A 234 22.80 4.51 8.62
CA VAL A 234 22.67 3.09 8.96
C VAL A 234 22.40 3.06 10.45
N HIS A 235 21.17 2.81 10.82
CA HIS A 235 20.77 2.53 12.19
C HIS A 235 20.50 1.04 12.37
#